data_cd0c738f116482279973bd653e8c334f
#
_entry.id   cd0c738f116482279973bd653e8c334f
#
_cell.length_a   1.000
_cell.length_b   1.000
_cell.length_c   1.000
_cell.angle_alpha   90.00
_cell.angle_beta   90.00
_cell.angle_gamma   90.00
#
_symmetry.space_group_name_H-M   'P 1'
#
loop_
_entity.id
_entity.type
_entity.pdbx_description
1 polymer ?
#
loop_
_entity_poly.entity_id
_entity_poly.type
_entity_poly.pdbx_seq_one_letter_code
_entity_poly.pdbx_strand_id
1 'polypeptide(L)'
;MRRYLIAAAALALATPAAADTLQELTTKGSILTVQGMDIEVTYTPDGKFTAMNGQVTGEWRIDGAKLCTKSNFDPNESCVEYPTGKKSGDKFDVTGPMGTATITIK
;
A
#
# COMPACT_ATOMS: atom_id res chain seq x y z
N MET A 1 -11.42 35.47 -16.90
CA MET A 1 -11.39 34.60 -17.24
C MET A 1 -10.45 33.70 -16.96
N ARG A 2 -9.49 33.64 -17.07
CA ARG A 2 -8.50 32.90 -16.77
C ARG A 2 -8.51 32.39 -15.43
N ARG A 3 -9.04 32.96 -14.60
CA ARG A 3 -8.98 32.63 -13.25
C ARG A 3 -9.49 31.30 -13.01
N TYR A 4 -10.20 30.74 -13.79
CA TYR A 4 -10.75 29.52 -13.48
C TYR A 4 -9.74 28.49 -13.31
N LEU A 5 -8.65 28.62 -13.88
CA LEU A 5 -7.68 27.62 -13.79
C LEU A 5 -7.25 27.32 -12.43
N ILE A 6 -7.33 28.30 -11.63
CA ILE A 6 -6.87 28.15 -10.31
C ILE A 6 -7.68 27.20 -9.53
N ALA A 7 -8.92 27.10 -9.81
CA ALA A 7 -9.77 26.20 -9.08
C ALA A 7 -9.32 24.76 -9.26
N ALA A 8 -8.82 24.47 -10.42
CA ALA A 8 -8.38 23.10 -10.64
C ALA A 8 -7.19 22.76 -9.77
N ALA A 9 -6.33 23.71 -9.57
CA ALA A 9 -5.18 23.46 -8.72
C ALA A 9 -5.61 23.16 -7.30
N ALA A 10 -6.61 23.83 -6.83
CA ALA A 10 -7.06 23.60 -5.48
C ALA A 10 -7.55 22.19 -5.28
N LEU A 11 -8.13 21.58 -6.29
CA LEU A 11 -8.58 20.22 -6.15
C LEU A 11 -7.46 19.25 -5.98
N ALA A 12 -6.33 19.51 -6.56
CA ALA A 12 -5.22 18.62 -6.43
C ALA A 12 -4.75 18.49 -5.00
N LEU A 13 -5.00 19.51 -4.20
CA LEU A 13 -4.56 19.49 -2.82
C LEU A 13 -5.42 18.62 -1.95
N ALA A 14 -6.50 18.11 -2.46
CA ALA A 14 -7.39 17.30 -1.67
C ALA A 14 -6.93 15.85 -1.58
N THR A 15 -5.77 15.49 -2.13
CA THR A 15 -5.28 14.12 -2.06
C THR A 15 -5.01 13.73 -0.61
N PRO A 16 -5.59 12.62 -0.13
CA PRO A 16 -5.37 12.20 1.25
C PRO A 16 -3.94 11.76 1.49
N ALA A 17 -3.42 12.05 2.66
CA ALA A 17 -2.07 11.65 3.02
C ALA A 17 -1.91 10.13 3.07
N ALA A 18 -2.96 9.40 3.39
CA ALA A 18 -2.90 7.94 3.39
C ALA A 18 -2.69 7.40 1.99
N ALA A 19 -3.22 8.08 0.97
CA ALA A 19 -3.00 7.68 -0.40
C ALA A 19 -1.52 7.82 -0.78
N ASP A 20 -0.83 8.82 -0.18
CA ASP A 20 0.60 8.97 -0.44
C ASP A 20 1.40 7.82 0.15
N THR A 21 1.04 7.35 1.33
CA THR A 21 1.68 6.17 1.93
C THR A 21 1.52 4.96 1.02
N LEU A 22 0.31 4.71 0.57
CA LEU A 22 0.04 3.56 -0.28
C LEU A 22 0.70 3.70 -1.65
N GLN A 23 0.79 4.90 -2.16
CA GLN A 23 1.46 5.14 -3.41
C GLN A 23 2.96 4.86 -3.31
N GLU A 24 3.60 5.30 -2.23
CA GLU A 24 5.01 5.00 -2.00
C GLU A 24 5.21 3.49 -1.87
N LEU A 25 4.38 2.85 -1.09
CA LEU A 25 4.51 1.43 -0.82
C LEU A 25 4.33 0.59 -2.08
N THR A 26 3.32 0.88 -2.88
CA THR A 26 3.06 0.09 -4.07
C THR A 26 4.02 0.41 -5.22
N THR A 27 4.67 1.56 -5.18
CA THR A 27 5.67 1.93 -6.17
C THR A 27 7.04 1.37 -5.81
N LYS A 28 7.42 1.45 -4.54
CA LYS A 28 8.77 1.08 -4.10
C LYS A 28 8.85 -0.36 -3.61
N GLY A 29 7.74 -0.94 -3.23
CA GLY A 29 7.70 -2.24 -2.59
C GLY A 29 7.88 -2.13 -1.10
N SER A 30 7.73 -3.24 -0.41
CA SER A 30 7.81 -3.25 1.04
C SER A 30 8.47 -4.50 1.56
N ILE A 31 8.90 -4.43 2.81
CA ILE A 31 9.34 -5.60 3.56
C ILE A 31 8.33 -5.77 4.69
N LEU A 32 7.70 -6.93 4.71
CA LEU A 32 6.72 -7.27 5.71
C LEU A 32 7.41 -8.13 6.75
N THR A 33 7.48 -7.67 7.99
CA THR A 33 8.10 -8.42 9.06
C THR A 33 7.01 -9.01 9.95
N VAL A 34 6.94 -10.32 10.00
CA VAL A 34 5.95 -11.06 10.76
C VAL A 34 6.68 -12.12 11.56
N GLN A 35 6.52 -12.08 12.87
CA GLN A 35 7.10 -13.10 13.77
C GLN A 35 8.60 -13.30 13.53
N GLY A 36 9.30 -12.20 13.32
CA GLY A 36 10.74 -12.24 13.10
C GLY A 36 11.18 -12.61 11.69
N MET A 37 10.25 -12.83 10.78
CA MET A 37 10.57 -13.16 9.39
C MET A 37 10.31 -11.96 8.51
N ASP A 38 11.26 -11.64 7.64
CA ASP A 38 11.12 -10.57 6.68
C ASP A 38 10.68 -11.14 5.34
N ILE A 39 9.59 -10.61 4.82
CA ILE A 39 9.05 -11.04 3.54
C ILE A 39 9.03 -9.84 2.61
N GLU A 40 9.74 -9.94 1.51
CA GLU A 40 9.77 -8.87 0.53
C GLU A 40 8.55 -8.95 -0.37
N VAL A 41 7.87 -7.82 -0.56
CA VAL A 41 6.67 -7.74 -1.38
C VAL A 41 6.90 -6.73 -2.48
N THR A 42 6.65 -7.14 -3.72
CA THR A 42 6.78 -6.28 -4.89
C THR A 42 5.40 -6.09 -5.50
N TYR A 43 5.07 -4.83 -5.80
CA TYR A 43 3.79 -4.47 -6.40
C TYR A 43 4.04 -3.96 -7.82
N THR A 44 3.11 -4.26 -8.72
CA THR A 44 3.21 -3.78 -10.11
C THR A 44 2.02 -2.88 -10.42
N PRO A 45 2.19 -1.94 -11.36
CA PRO A 45 1.13 -0.97 -11.65
C PRO A 45 -0.15 -1.57 -12.20
N ASP A 46 -0.09 -2.78 -12.71
CA ASP A 46 -1.27 -3.45 -13.25
C ASP A 46 -2.14 -4.11 -12.17
N GLY A 47 -1.85 -3.84 -10.89
CA GLY A 47 -2.68 -4.36 -9.81
C GLY A 47 -2.28 -5.74 -9.32
N LYS A 48 -1.05 -6.16 -9.57
CA LYS A 48 -0.56 -7.46 -9.13
C LYS A 48 0.54 -7.30 -8.09
N PHE A 49 0.74 -8.31 -7.28
CA PHE A 49 1.88 -8.33 -6.36
C PHE A 49 2.48 -9.73 -6.27
N THR A 50 3.73 -9.78 -5.85
CA THR A 50 4.42 -11.04 -5.58
C THR A 50 5.16 -10.92 -4.26
N ALA A 51 5.31 -12.04 -3.57
CA ALA A 51 6.06 -12.13 -2.32
C ALA A 51 6.70 -13.50 -2.23
N MET A 52 7.63 -13.65 -1.31
CA MET A 52 8.31 -14.92 -1.06
C MET A 52 8.88 -15.51 -2.34
N ASN A 53 9.61 -14.69 -3.10
CA ASN A 53 10.27 -15.11 -4.35
C ASN A 53 9.28 -15.67 -5.37
N GLY A 54 8.09 -15.10 -5.43
CA GLY A 54 7.09 -15.50 -6.39
C GLY A 54 6.20 -16.64 -5.94
N GLN A 55 6.40 -17.16 -4.74
CA GLN A 55 5.53 -18.22 -4.24
C GLN A 55 4.16 -17.69 -3.86
N VAL A 56 4.09 -16.44 -3.45
CA VAL A 56 2.82 -15.79 -3.18
C VAL A 56 2.59 -14.78 -4.29
N THR A 57 1.45 -14.88 -4.95
CA THR A 57 1.06 -13.93 -5.99
C THR A 57 -0.37 -13.51 -5.73
N GLY A 58 -0.73 -12.33 -6.19
CA GLY A 58 -2.09 -11.86 -5.99
C GLY A 58 -2.36 -10.54 -6.65
N GLU A 59 -3.43 -9.92 -6.22
CA GLU A 59 -3.91 -8.65 -6.75
C GLU A 59 -4.06 -7.65 -5.62
N TRP A 60 -3.85 -6.38 -5.94
CA TRP A 60 -4.01 -5.31 -4.97
C TRP A 60 -4.81 -4.16 -5.56
N ARG A 61 -5.46 -3.41 -4.69
CA ARG A 61 -6.10 -2.16 -5.06
C ARG A 61 -6.13 -1.25 -3.83
N ILE A 62 -6.25 0.03 -4.07
CA ILE A 62 -6.33 1.03 -3.01
C ILE A 62 -7.77 1.49 -2.90
N ASP A 63 -8.28 1.49 -1.67
CA ASP A 63 -9.61 1.98 -1.37
C ASP A 63 -9.48 2.99 -0.23
N GLY A 64 -9.36 4.28 -0.57
CA GLY A 64 -9.14 5.32 0.42
C GLY A 64 -7.82 5.12 1.14
N ALA A 65 -7.86 4.93 2.45
CA ALA A 65 -6.68 4.68 3.27
C ALA A 65 -6.36 3.20 3.40
N LYS A 66 -7.06 2.34 2.68
CA LYS A 66 -6.92 0.89 2.82
C LYS A 66 -6.25 0.28 1.61
N LEU A 67 -5.40 -0.69 1.85
CA LEU A 67 -4.84 -1.53 0.81
C LEU A 67 -5.59 -2.85 0.84
N CYS A 68 -6.23 -3.20 -0.26
CA CYS A 68 -7.02 -4.41 -0.38
C CYS A 68 -6.26 -5.40 -1.24
N THR A 69 -6.10 -6.62 -0.73
CA THR A 69 -5.32 -7.64 -1.43
C THR A 69 -6.04 -8.97 -1.40
N LYS A 70 -5.81 -9.77 -2.43
CA LYS A 70 -6.13 -11.20 -2.42
C LYS A 70 -4.96 -11.94 -3.01
N SER A 71 -4.75 -13.16 -2.57
CA SER A 71 -3.59 -13.93 -2.99
C SER A 71 -4.00 -15.33 -3.43
N ASN A 72 -3.02 -16.06 -3.96
CA ASN A 72 -3.25 -17.45 -4.33
C ASN A 72 -3.49 -18.35 -3.13
N PHE A 73 -3.16 -17.90 -1.91
CA PHE A 73 -3.44 -18.66 -0.71
C PHE A 73 -4.80 -18.34 -0.11
N ASP A 74 -5.34 -17.16 -0.41
CA ASP A 74 -6.63 -16.76 0.15
C ASP A 74 -7.38 -15.95 -0.92
N PRO A 75 -8.40 -16.52 -1.52
CA PRO A 75 -9.17 -15.83 -2.56
C PRO A 75 -10.05 -14.72 -2.04
N ASN A 76 -10.24 -14.64 -0.72
CA ASN A 76 -11.05 -13.57 -0.14
C ASN A 76 -10.22 -12.30 -0.05
N GLU A 77 -10.81 -11.19 -0.46
CA GLU A 77 -10.13 -9.91 -0.38
C GLU A 77 -10.05 -9.44 1.06
N SER A 78 -8.89 -8.94 1.44
CA SER A 78 -8.65 -8.40 2.78
C SER A 78 -8.19 -6.96 2.63
N CYS A 79 -8.86 -6.04 3.30
CA CYS A 79 -8.53 -4.62 3.25
C CYS A 79 -7.98 -4.18 4.60
N VAL A 80 -6.80 -3.58 4.58
CA VAL A 80 -6.09 -3.18 5.79
C VAL A 80 -5.81 -1.69 5.71
N GLU A 81 -6.12 -0.97 6.77
CA GLU A 81 -5.91 0.47 6.83
C GLU A 81 -4.44 0.77 7.12
N TYR A 82 -3.89 1.76 6.42
CA TYR A 82 -2.50 2.16 6.57
C TYR A 82 -2.40 3.56 7.14
N PRO A 83 -1.34 3.85 7.90
CA PRO A 83 -1.14 5.20 8.44
C PRO A 83 -0.80 6.19 7.33
N THR A 84 -0.90 7.47 7.64
CA THR A 84 -0.67 8.53 6.67
C THR A 84 0.78 9.01 6.72
N GLY A 85 1.23 9.61 5.63
CA GLY A 85 2.50 10.35 5.60
C GLY A 85 3.76 9.52 5.64
N LYS A 86 3.69 8.25 5.28
CA LYS A 86 4.88 7.39 5.30
C LYS A 86 5.56 7.36 3.94
N LYS A 87 6.87 7.23 3.97
CA LYS A 87 7.69 7.30 2.77
C LYS A 87 8.74 6.20 2.76
N SER A 88 9.48 6.13 1.70
CA SER A 88 10.60 5.21 1.54
C SER A 88 11.51 5.24 2.76
N GLY A 89 11.79 4.08 3.32
CA GLY A 89 12.59 3.94 4.53
C GLY A 89 11.83 3.96 5.83
N ASP A 90 10.56 4.35 5.81
CA ASP A 90 9.76 4.40 7.04
C ASP A 90 9.27 3.02 7.43
N LYS A 91 9.12 2.84 8.74
CA LYS A 91 8.67 1.61 9.35
C LYS A 91 7.46 1.89 10.18
N PHE A 92 6.47 1.03 10.11
CA PHE A 92 5.24 1.19 10.90
C PHE A 92 4.52 -0.13 11.01
N ASP A 93 3.61 -0.24 11.97
CA ASP A 93 2.84 -1.46 12.17
C ASP A 93 1.47 -1.33 11.53
N VAL A 94 0.98 -2.43 10.97
CA VAL A 94 -0.39 -2.52 10.51
C VAL A 94 -0.99 -3.80 11.08
N THR A 95 -2.29 -3.76 11.34
CA THR A 95 -3.01 -4.92 11.85
C THR A 95 -3.97 -5.43 10.80
N GLY A 96 -3.82 -6.69 10.45
CA GLY A 96 -4.67 -7.35 9.47
C GLY A 96 -5.30 -8.61 10.06
N PRO A 97 -5.91 -9.43 9.21
CA PRO A 97 -6.60 -10.64 9.69
C PRO A 97 -5.66 -11.62 10.37
N MET A 98 -4.38 -11.59 10.03
CA MET A 98 -3.41 -12.51 10.62
C MET A 98 -2.64 -11.88 11.78
N GLY A 99 -3.07 -10.74 12.27
CA GLY A 99 -2.41 -10.06 13.38
C GLY A 99 -1.65 -8.84 12.95
N THR A 100 -0.72 -8.40 13.80
CA THR A 100 0.06 -7.20 13.53
C THR A 100 1.36 -7.55 12.83
N ALA A 101 1.69 -6.78 11.81
CA ALA A 101 2.94 -6.91 11.08
C ALA A 101 3.63 -5.56 10.97
N THR A 102 4.94 -5.57 10.90
CA THR A 102 5.71 -4.36 10.67
C THR A 102 6.00 -4.22 9.19
N ILE A 103 5.71 -3.05 8.65
CA ILE A 103 5.93 -2.74 7.24
C ILE A 103 7.10 -1.77 7.14
N THR A 104 8.03 -2.06 6.27
CA THR A 104 9.10 -1.11 5.90
C THR A 104 8.93 -0.79 4.43
N ILE A 105 8.80 0.48 4.07
CA ILE A 105 8.74 0.89 2.67
C ILE A 105 10.16 0.95 2.13
N LYS A 106 10.38 0.31 1.00
CA LYS A 106 11.72 0.23 0.42
C LYS A 106 12.20 1.51 -0.24
#